data_ed1321ebaf575845759a843ea96008ec
#
_entry.id   ed1321ebaf575845759a843ea96008ec
#
_cell.length_a   1.000
_cell.length_b   1.000
_cell.length_c   1.000
_cell.angle_alpha   90.00
_cell.angle_beta   90.00
_cell.angle_gamma   90.00
#
_symmetry.space_group_name_H-M   'P 1'
#
loop_
_entity.id
_entity.type
_entity.pdbx_description
1 polymer ?
#
loop_
_entity_poly.entity_id
_entity_poly.type
_entity_poly.pdbx_seq_one_letter_code
_entity_poly.pdbx_strand_id
1 'polypeptide(L)'
;MPFAAALSTHPVTAHATGEVVGQILDRLGRHPDLAVLFVTRPHLGALEDAAGTVRQLLEPSVLIGCGAESVAGNGHEVEEAPAVTLWAGVFGPVAPIRLWSEGTEDESGRQQIEGWPSSTAFTAQALLLLADPYSFPIDGFLRELGGYQPGLRVLGGMASAGQGPGANRLALDDRVFTGGAIGALIGPGIVLETVVSQGCRPIGRPLVVTKAERNVIYELAGEPALERLLEMARNGMPDRDVQLINQGLHVGLVLDEHKVDFGRGDFLIRNVLGADRTNGAMAVGELVDVGTTVQFHVRDAASADEDLRELLALRHADGALLFTCNGRGTRLFDQPDHDAGVVRDLLGDPPLAGFFAAGELGPVGTRNFLHGFTASVALFRDSK
;
A
#
# COMPACT_ATOMS: atom_id res chain seq x y z
N MET A 1 18.89 12.66 15.36
CA MET A 1 18.43 12.12 14.05
C MET A 1 17.08 12.77 13.75
N PRO A 2 16.75 13.05 12.49
CA PRO A 2 15.46 13.71 12.17
C PRO A 2 14.26 12.76 12.24
N PHE A 3 14.49 11.46 12.44
CA PHE A 3 13.43 10.44 12.50
C PHE A 3 13.58 9.56 13.74
N ALA A 4 12.43 9.07 14.22
CA ALA A 4 12.36 8.08 15.28
C ALA A 4 11.16 7.15 15.03
N ALA A 5 11.27 5.89 15.42
CA ALA A 5 10.18 4.94 15.41
C ALA A 5 10.21 4.06 16.67
N ALA A 6 9.05 3.57 17.06
CA ALA A 6 8.88 2.68 18.20
C ALA A 6 7.73 1.70 17.95
N LEU A 7 7.86 0.50 18.51
CA LEU A 7 6.86 -0.57 18.48
C LEU A 7 6.62 -1.06 19.90
N SER A 8 5.36 -1.24 20.28
CA SER A 8 4.97 -1.89 21.54
C SER A 8 3.98 -3.00 21.26
N THR A 9 4.15 -4.12 21.92
CA THR A 9 3.23 -5.28 21.92
C THR A 9 2.41 -5.39 23.20
N HIS A 10 2.41 -4.34 24.01
CA HIS A 10 1.66 -4.34 25.26
C HIS A 10 0.15 -4.40 24.98
N PRO A 11 -0.62 -5.31 25.64
CA PRO A 11 -2.03 -5.52 25.31
C PRO A 11 -2.96 -4.38 25.78
N VAL A 12 -2.51 -3.50 26.66
CA VAL A 12 -3.27 -2.33 27.14
C VAL A 12 -2.86 -1.11 26.35
N THR A 13 -3.80 -0.49 25.64
CA THR A 13 -3.52 0.63 24.69
C THR A 13 -2.80 1.80 25.36
N ALA A 14 -3.22 2.23 26.55
CA ALA A 14 -2.58 3.35 27.24
C ALA A 14 -1.11 3.08 27.57
N HIS A 15 -0.76 1.84 27.94
CA HIS A 15 0.64 1.43 28.20
C HIS A 15 1.42 1.36 26.87
N ALA A 16 0.87 0.68 25.85
CA ALA A 16 1.51 0.58 24.55
C ALA A 16 1.79 1.98 23.95
N THR A 17 0.81 2.89 24.01
CA THR A 17 0.97 4.26 23.53
C THR A 17 2.01 5.02 24.36
N GLY A 18 1.99 4.90 25.68
CA GLY A 18 2.99 5.52 26.56
C GLY A 18 4.40 5.04 26.27
N GLU A 19 4.60 3.74 26.00
CA GLU A 19 5.91 3.17 25.66
C GLU A 19 6.44 3.71 24.33
N VAL A 20 5.60 3.75 23.26
CA VAL A 20 6.07 4.25 21.96
C VAL A 20 6.30 5.76 21.97
N VAL A 21 5.47 6.54 22.66
CA VAL A 21 5.66 7.99 22.82
C VAL A 21 6.93 8.29 23.60
N GLY A 22 7.18 7.60 24.73
CA GLY A 22 8.39 7.77 25.52
C GLY A 22 9.66 7.53 24.71
N GLN A 23 9.70 6.44 23.92
CA GLN A 23 10.84 6.12 23.06
C GLN A 23 11.07 7.18 21.96
N ILE A 24 10.00 7.75 21.39
CA ILE A 24 10.10 8.81 20.39
C ILE A 24 10.66 10.09 21.03
N LEU A 25 10.16 10.49 22.21
CA LEU A 25 10.63 11.67 22.94
C LEU A 25 12.13 11.58 23.25
N ASP A 26 12.58 10.42 23.72
CA ASP A 26 13.99 10.20 24.06
C ASP A 26 14.93 10.31 22.84
N ARG A 27 14.46 9.91 21.66
CA ARG A 27 15.28 9.85 20.43
C ARG A 27 15.23 11.15 19.62
N LEU A 28 14.06 11.80 19.54
CA LEU A 28 13.85 12.94 18.64
C LEU A 28 14.25 14.27 19.26
N GLY A 29 14.00 14.47 20.57
CA GLY A 29 14.39 15.65 21.35
C GLY A 29 13.73 16.97 20.93
N ARG A 30 12.74 16.95 20.02
CA ARG A 30 11.97 18.11 19.53
C ARG A 30 10.63 17.66 18.94
N HIS A 31 9.70 18.62 18.79
CA HIS A 31 8.39 18.35 18.18
C HIS A 31 8.54 17.90 16.71
N PRO A 32 7.89 16.81 16.28
CA PRO A 32 7.93 16.36 14.89
C PRO A 32 7.02 17.20 13.98
N ASP A 33 7.38 17.30 12.71
CA ASP A 33 6.51 17.84 11.68
C ASP A 33 5.39 16.86 11.35
N LEU A 34 5.71 15.56 11.33
CA LEU A 34 4.77 14.48 11.06
C LEU A 34 4.92 13.36 12.09
N ALA A 35 3.79 12.89 12.63
CA ALA A 35 3.68 11.64 13.36
C ALA A 35 2.72 10.68 12.64
N VAL A 36 3.07 9.40 12.57
CA VAL A 36 2.28 8.35 11.92
C VAL A 36 2.07 7.20 12.90
N LEU A 37 0.81 6.93 13.23
CA LEU A 37 0.40 5.95 14.25
C LEU A 37 -0.38 4.80 13.61
N PHE A 38 0.05 3.57 13.83
CA PHE A 38 -0.72 2.38 13.45
C PHE A 38 -1.01 1.52 14.68
N VAL A 39 -2.24 1.01 14.75
CA VAL A 39 -2.68 0.13 15.82
C VAL A 39 -3.33 -1.11 15.27
N THR A 40 -3.09 -2.27 15.89
CA THR A 40 -3.80 -3.49 15.51
C THR A 40 -5.22 -3.53 16.06
N ARG A 41 -6.06 -4.46 15.56
CA ARG A 41 -7.48 -4.62 15.94
C ARG A 41 -7.76 -4.56 17.44
N PRO A 42 -6.97 -5.20 18.34
CA PRO A 42 -7.21 -5.12 19.77
C PRO A 42 -7.19 -3.70 20.35
N HIS A 43 -6.45 -2.79 19.70
CA HIS A 43 -6.33 -1.39 20.10
C HIS A 43 -7.27 -0.44 19.35
N LEU A 44 -8.00 -0.94 18.33
CA LEU A 44 -8.78 -0.11 17.41
C LEU A 44 -9.85 0.75 18.13
N GLY A 45 -10.48 0.19 19.16
CA GLY A 45 -11.51 0.90 19.94
C GLY A 45 -10.99 2.08 20.76
N ALA A 46 -9.66 2.14 20.99
CA ALA A 46 -9.00 3.21 21.74
C ALA A 46 -8.04 4.04 20.87
N LEU A 47 -8.20 4.01 19.52
CA LEU A 47 -7.35 4.78 18.62
C LEU A 47 -7.46 6.29 18.87
N GLU A 48 -8.64 6.80 19.25
CA GLU A 48 -8.86 8.21 19.60
C GLU A 48 -8.02 8.62 20.82
N ASP A 49 -8.05 7.81 21.88
CA ASP A 49 -7.24 8.05 23.09
C ASP A 49 -5.74 7.97 22.79
N ALA A 50 -5.32 7.00 21.96
CA ALA A 50 -3.93 6.86 21.54
C ALA A 50 -3.46 8.07 20.74
N ALA A 51 -4.25 8.51 19.75
CA ALA A 51 -3.97 9.71 18.95
C ALA A 51 -3.92 10.97 19.82
N GLY A 52 -4.87 11.14 20.74
CA GLY A 52 -4.89 12.23 21.72
C GLY A 52 -3.63 12.26 22.58
N THR A 53 -3.17 11.10 23.06
CA THR A 53 -1.92 10.97 23.83
C THR A 53 -0.70 11.39 23.00
N VAL A 54 -0.58 10.91 21.75
CA VAL A 54 0.50 11.31 20.83
C VAL A 54 0.47 12.82 20.58
N ARG A 55 -0.71 13.38 20.29
CA ARG A 55 -0.89 14.83 20.08
C ARG A 55 -0.44 15.65 21.28
N GLN A 56 -0.84 15.24 22.48
CA GLN A 56 -0.56 15.97 23.71
C GLN A 56 0.91 15.92 24.11
N LEU A 57 1.59 14.79 23.89
CA LEU A 57 2.96 14.59 24.40
C LEU A 57 4.04 14.88 23.37
N LEU A 58 3.81 14.62 22.09
CA LEU A 58 4.78 14.90 21.02
C LEU A 58 4.52 16.23 20.30
N GLU A 59 3.31 16.76 20.37
CA GLU A 59 2.88 18.00 19.71
C GLU A 59 3.27 18.05 18.21
N PRO A 60 2.98 16.99 17.40
CA PRO A 60 3.33 17.01 15.99
C PRO A 60 2.55 18.09 15.24
N SER A 61 3.15 18.66 14.17
CA SER A 61 2.42 19.56 13.29
C SER A 61 1.22 18.88 12.64
N VAL A 62 1.40 17.61 12.22
CA VAL A 62 0.33 16.73 11.70
C VAL A 62 0.49 15.34 12.31
N LEU A 63 -0.63 14.77 12.76
CA LEU A 63 -0.74 13.37 13.13
C LEU A 63 -1.69 12.67 12.18
N ILE A 64 -1.26 11.58 11.55
CA ILE A 64 -2.13 10.65 10.85
C ILE A 64 -1.98 9.24 11.41
N GLY A 65 -3.03 8.43 11.28
CA GLY A 65 -2.95 7.04 11.72
C GLY A 65 -4.14 6.21 11.30
N CYS A 66 -4.02 4.90 11.37
CA CYS A 66 -5.15 4.01 11.10
C CYS A 66 -5.06 2.70 11.89
N GLY A 67 -6.19 2.00 11.92
CA GLY A 67 -6.26 0.62 12.35
C GLY A 67 -5.79 -0.33 11.26
N ALA A 68 -5.04 -1.34 11.64
CA ALA A 68 -4.49 -2.36 10.77
C ALA A 68 -4.74 -3.79 11.29
N GLU A 69 -4.68 -4.78 10.41
CA GLU A 69 -4.70 -6.19 10.80
C GLU A 69 -3.39 -6.57 11.53
N SER A 70 -2.27 -6.10 11.00
CA SER A 70 -0.92 -6.33 11.49
C SER A 70 -0.08 -5.06 11.29
N VAL A 71 0.99 -4.89 12.06
CA VAL A 71 1.87 -3.72 11.98
C VAL A 71 3.34 -4.12 11.89
N ALA A 72 4.17 -3.20 11.39
CA ALA A 72 5.62 -3.34 11.35
C ALA A 72 6.30 -2.20 12.13
N GLY A 73 7.46 -2.49 12.73
CA GLY A 73 8.26 -1.47 13.41
C GLY A 73 9.65 -1.97 13.78
N ASN A 74 10.68 -1.18 13.46
CA ASN A 74 12.06 -1.44 13.82
C ASN A 74 12.56 -2.87 13.52
N GLY A 75 12.27 -3.34 12.30
CA GLY A 75 12.70 -4.66 11.83
C GLY A 75 11.85 -5.84 12.30
N HIS A 76 10.71 -5.60 12.94
CA HIS A 76 9.76 -6.61 13.39
C HIS A 76 8.38 -6.43 12.77
N GLU A 77 7.66 -7.53 12.60
CA GLU A 77 6.27 -7.58 12.16
C GLU A 77 5.42 -8.24 13.25
N VAL A 78 4.35 -7.60 13.65
CA VAL A 78 3.40 -8.15 14.64
C VAL A 78 2.11 -8.48 13.93
N GLU A 79 1.95 -9.77 13.62
CA GLU A 79 0.83 -10.29 12.87
C GLU A 79 -0.30 -10.74 13.80
N GLU A 80 -1.52 -10.23 13.57
CA GLU A 80 -2.78 -10.61 14.24
C GLU A 80 -2.74 -10.56 15.78
N ALA A 81 -1.80 -9.83 16.37
CA ALA A 81 -1.60 -9.68 17.81
C ALA A 81 -1.70 -8.22 18.26
N PRO A 82 -1.90 -7.94 19.56
CA PRO A 82 -1.90 -6.56 20.05
C PRO A 82 -0.56 -5.85 19.77
N ALA A 83 -0.63 -4.71 19.07
CA ALA A 83 0.54 -3.88 18.86
C ALA A 83 0.15 -2.44 18.49
N VAL A 84 1.04 -1.51 18.86
CA VAL A 84 1.03 -0.10 18.49
C VAL A 84 2.40 0.24 17.92
N THR A 85 2.45 0.84 16.74
CA THR A 85 3.69 1.37 16.18
C THR A 85 3.54 2.85 15.87
N LEU A 86 4.58 3.63 16.16
CA LEU A 86 4.62 5.07 15.98
C LEU A 86 5.92 5.46 15.29
N TRP A 87 5.80 6.25 14.24
CA TRP A 87 6.91 6.89 13.55
C TRP A 87 6.76 8.40 13.64
N ALA A 88 7.87 9.12 13.77
CA ALA A 88 7.88 10.57 13.81
C ALA A 88 9.08 11.14 13.06
N GLY A 89 8.87 12.25 12.35
CA GLY A 89 9.91 12.89 11.54
C GLY A 89 9.90 14.40 11.66
N VAL A 90 11.10 14.99 11.58
CA VAL A 90 11.32 16.44 11.55
C VAL A 90 12.08 16.77 10.27
N PHE A 91 11.39 17.32 9.27
CA PHE A 91 11.93 17.45 7.92
C PHE A 91 11.40 18.61 7.09
N GLY A 92 10.41 19.36 7.58
CA GLY A 92 9.88 20.50 6.84
C GLY A 92 8.35 20.60 6.84
N PRO A 93 7.78 21.45 5.98
CA PRO A 93 6.36 21.73 6.05
C PRO A 93 5.50 20.52 5.65
N VAL A 94 4.49 20.28 6.48
CA VAL A 94 3.47 19.23 6.28
C VAL A 94 2.09 19.88 6.46
N ALA A 95 1.11 19.45 5.67
CA ALA A 95 -0.27 19.91 5.81
C ALA A 95 -1.23 18.71 5.86
N PRO A 96 -2.20 18.70 6.79
CA PRO A 96 -3.19 17.65 6.87
C PRO A 96 -4.18 17.72 5.70
N ILE A 97 -4.69 16.58 5.28
CA ILE A 97 -5.75 16.48 4.27
C ILE A 97 -6.79 15.44 4.70
N ARG A 98 -8.06 15.78 4.47
CA ARG A 98 -9.19 14.89 4.66
C ARG A 98 -9.98 14.82 3.37
N LEU A 99 -10.16 13.62 2.82
CA LEU A 99 -10.88 13.37 1.58
C LEU A 99 -12.08 12.46 1.83
N TRP A 100 -13.17 12.70 1.12
CA TRP A 100 -14.36 11.84 1.18
C TRP A 100 -15.11 11.88 -0.15
N SER A 101 -16.01 10.92 -0.35
CA SER A 101 -16.97 10.92 -1.45
C SER A 101 -18.38 10.85 -0.87
N GLU A 102 -19.32 11.59 -1.44
CA GLU A 102 -20.73 11.54 -1.07
C GLU A 102 -21.46 10.33 -1.70
N GLY A 103 -20.74 9.50 -2.46
CA GLY A 103 -21.29 8.32 -3.10
C GLY A 103 -22.17 8.62 -4.33
N THR A 104 -22.33 9.88 -4.68
CA THR A 104 -23.04 10.29 -5.92
C THR A 104 -22.09 10.14 -7.11
N GLU A 105 -22.55 9.40 -8.12
CA GLU A 105 -21.83 9.28 -9.38
C GLU A 105 -22.30 10.40 -10.33
N ASP A 106 -21.37 11.00 -11.07
CA ASP A 106 -21.68 11.89 -12.16
C ASP A 106 -22.25 11.12 -13.37
N GLU A 107 -22.63 11.83 -14.45
CA GLU A 107 -23.17 11.22 -15.68
C GLU A 107 -22.19 10.23 -16.34
N SER A 108 -20.91 10.25 -15.97
CA SER A 108 -19.87 9.32 -16.46
C SER A 108 -19.59 8.15 -15.49
N GLY A 109 -20.36 8.03 -14.39
CA GLY A 109 -20.17 6.99 -13.36
C GLY A 109 -18.99 7.25 -12.44
N ARG A 110 -18.51 8.51 -12.34
CA ARG A 110 -17.42 8.89 -11.45
C ARG A 110 -17.98 9.44 -10.16
N GLN A 111 -17.36 9.03 -9.04
CA GLN A 111 -17.68 9.59 -7.73
C GLN A 111 -16.90 10.88 -7.51
N GLN A 112 -17.60 11.95 -7.17
CA GLN A 112 -16.98 13.21 -6.82
C GLN A 112 -16.23 13.07 -5.48
N ILE A 113 -14.98 13.54 -5.46
CA ILE A 113 -14.12 13.53 -4.27
C ILE A 113 -13.97 14.95 -3.77
N GLU A 114 -14.33 15.12 -2.50
CA GLU A 114 -14.29 16.38 -1.78
C GLU A 114 -13.07 16.45 -0.83
N GLY A 115 -12.74 17.66 -0.37
CA GLY A 115 -11.74 17.89 0.66
C GLY A 115 -10.34 18.18 0.15
N TRP A 116 -10.09 18.20 -1.18
CA TRP A 116 -8.82 18.68 -1.69
C TRP A 116 -8.64 20.17 -1.41
N PRO A 117 -7.50 20.59 -0.81
CA PRO A 117 -7.28 21.99 -0.46
C PRO A 117 -7.19 22.85 -1.73
N SER A 118 -7.86 24.02 -1.73
CA SER A 118 -7.80 24.99 -2.84
C SER A 118 -6.41 25.63 -2.99
N SER A 119 -5.64 25.68 -1.90
CA SER A 119 -4.24 26.14 -1.88
C SER A 119 -3.50 25.55 -0.69
N THR A 120 -2.20 25.43 -0.83
CA THR A 120 -1.27 25.04 0.25
C THR A 120 -0.20 26.10 0.41
N ALA A 121 0.36 26.24 1.62
CA ALA A 121 1.44 27.19 1.89
C ALA A 121 2.77 26.83 1.21
N PHE A 122 2.84 25.63 0.61
CA PHE A 122 4.01 25.09 -0.09
C PHE A 122 3.58 24.22 -1.27
N THR A 123 4.49 23.96 -2.19
CA THR A 123 4.28 22.95 -3.24
C THR A 123 4.55 21.57 -2.66
N ALA A 124 3.53 20.73 -2.62
CA ALA A 124 3.67 19.36 -2.15
C ALA A 124 4.48 18.53 -3.15
N GLN A 125 5.41 17.72 -2.65
CA GLN A 125 6.15 16.73 -3.44
C GLN A 125 5.59 15.30 -3.29
N ALA A 126 4.84 15.05 -2.22
CA ALA A 126 4.18 13.77 -1.98
C ALA A 126 2.92 13.93 -1.12
N LEU A 127 2.04 12.95 -1.22
CA LEU A 127 0.89 12.74 -0.36
C LEU A 127 1.03 11.38 0.31
N LEU A 128 1.18 11.37 1.64
CA LEU A 128 1.02 10.17 2.44
C LEU A 128 -0.47 10.01 2.74
N LEU A 129 -1.10 8.93 2.23
CA LEU A 129 -2.54 8.72 2.25
C LEU A 129 -2.91 7.41 2.95
N LEU A 130 -3.83 7.48 3.89
CA LEU A 130 -4.46 6.33 4.54
C LEU A 130 -5.95 6.37 4.24
N ALA A 131 -6.50 5.32 3.61
CA ALA A 131 -7.87 5.33 3.14
C ALA A 131 -8.67 4.11 3.62
N ASP A 132 -9.98 4.26 3.72
CA ASP A 132 -10.88 3.15 3.99
C ASP A 132 -11.29 2.45 2.68
N PRO A 133 -11.04 1.13 2.54
CA PRO A 133 -11.32 0.39 1.31
C PRO A 133 -12.81 0.28 0.96
N TYR A 134 -13.69 0.54 1.93
CA TYR A 134 -15.14 0.37 1.75
C TYR A 134 -15.87 1.64 1.36
N SER A 135 -15.24 2.81 1.51
CA SER A 135 -15.91 4.10 1.34
C SER A 135 -15.12 5.13 0.53
N PHE A 136 -13.87 4.82 0.15
CA PHE A 136 -13.07 5.76 -0.63
C PHE A 136 -12.72 5.18 -2.00
N PRO A 137 -13.14 5.83 -3.11
CA PRO A 137 -12.92 5.35 -4.48
C PRO A 137 -11.50 5.66 -4.95
N ILE A 138 -10.52 4.94 -4.40
CA ILE A 138 -9.09 5.22 -4.54
C ILE A 138 -8.61 5.24 -5.99
N ASP A 139 -9.05 4.29 -6.86
CA ASP A 139 -8.61 4.23 -8.25
C ASP A 139 -9.11 5.45 -9.05
N GLY A 140 -10.35 5.89 -8.79
CA GLY A 140 -10.90 7.13 -9.32
C GLY A 140 -10.08 8.35 -8.89
N PHE A 141 -9.81 8.45 -7.59
CA PHE A 141 -9.00 9.52 -7.02
C PHE A 141 -7.60 9.60 -7.65
N LEU A 142 -6.87 8.48 -7.72
CA LEU A 142 -5.50 8.46 -8.28
C LEU A 142 -5.48 8.86 -9.75
N ARG A 143 -6.50 8.47 -10.52
CA ARG A 143 -6.64 8.84 -11.93
C ARG A 143 -6.86 10.34 -12.10
N GLU A 144 -7.78 10.92 -11.33
CA GLU A 144 -8.08 12.34 -11.37
C GLU A 144 -6.89 13.17 -10.88
N LEU A 145 -6.27 12.76 -9.77
CA LEU A 145 -5.09 13.41 -9.21
C LEU A 145 -3.97 13.56 -10.23
N GLY A 146 -3.74 12.54 -11.04
CA GLY A 146 -2.77 12.58 -12.14
C GLY A 146 -3.03 13.68 -13.17
N GLY A 147 -4.29 14.11 -13.32
CA GLY A 147 -4.70 15.19 -14.21
C GLY A 147 -4.44 16.59 -13.66
N TYR A 148 -4.73 16.85 -12.37
CA TYR A 148 -4.60 18.19 -11.79
C TYR A 148 -3.36 18.40 -10.89
N GLN A 149 -2.70 17.31 -10.47
CA GLN A 149 -1.43 17.33 -9.73
C GLN A 149 -0.40 16.38 -10.39
N PRO A 150 0.01 16.63 -11.64
CA PRO A 150 0.94 15.76 -12.33
C PRO A 150 2.28 15.70 -11.58
N GLY A 151 2.75 14.48 -11.33
CA GLY A 151 4.02 14.25 -10.64
C GLY A 151 3.95 14.23 -9.11
N LEU A 152 2.80 14.51 -8.49
CA LEU A 152 2.61 14.31 -7.05
C LEU A 152 2.63 12.81 -6.75
N ARG A 153 3.58 12.35 -5.95
CA ARG A 153 3.69 10.95 -5.54
C ARG A 153 2.68 10.67 -4.43
N VAL A 154 1.92 9.58 -4.56
CA VAL A 154 1.04 9.09 -3.52
C VAL A 154 1.63 7.80 -2.96
N LEU A 155 1.75 7.73 -1.63
CA LEU A 155 2.24 6.59 -0.89
C LEU A 155 1.34 6.35 0.32
N GLY A 156 1.35 5.15 0.86
CA GLY A 156 0.47 4.78 1.95
C GLY A 156 -0.27 3.49 1.69
N GLY A 157 -1.51 3.38 2.18
CA GLY A 157 -2.28 2.17 2.00
C GLY A 157 -3.71 2.25 2.51
N MET A 158 -4.45 1.19 2.19
CA MET A 158 -5.82 1.02 2.65
C MET A 158 -5.83 0.40 4.04
N ALA A 159 -6.57 1.01 4.98
CA ALA A 159 -6.73 0.52 6.35
C ALA A 159 -7.32 -0.90 6.35
N SER A 160 -6.85 -1.76 7.25
CA SER A 160 -7.10 -3.20 7.19
C SER A 160 -7.67 -3.82 8.47
N ALA A 161 -7.87 -3.04 9.53
CA ALA A 161 -8.44 -3.57 10.77
C ALA A 161 -9.91 -3.97 10.64
N GLY A 162 -10.69 -3.23 9.84
CA GLY A 162 -12.12 -3.45 9.66
C GLY A 162 -12.43 -4.49 8.58
N GLN A 163 -13.55 -5.20 8.75
CA GLN A 163 -14.03 -6.22 7.80
C GLN A 163 -15.35 -5.80 7.11
N GLY A 164 -15.62 -4.50 7.00
CA GLY A 164 -16.82 -3.99 6.36
C GLY A 164 -16.94 -2.47 6.47
N PRO A 165 -17.94 -1.88 5.82
CA PRO A 165 -18.18 -0.43 5.87
C PRO A 165 -18.30 0.09 7.31
N GLY A 166 -17.59 1.19 7.61
CA GLY A 166 -17.60 1.83 8.93
C GLY A 166 -16.83 1.10 10.04
N ALA A 167 -16.19 -0.05 9.74
CA ALA A 167 -15.43 -0.82 10.73
C ALA A 167 -13.98 -0.33 10.90
N ASN A 168 -13.41 0.34 9.91
CA ASN A 168 -12.10 0.95 10.04
C ASN A 168 -12.12 2.25 10.86
N ARG A 169 -10.96 2.64 11.33
CA ARG A 169 -10.72 3.93 12.01
C ARG A 169 -9.49 4.60 11.41
N LEU A 170 -9.65 5.88 11.08
CA LEU A 170 -8.61 6.74 10.53
C LEU A 170 -8.46 7.97 11.44
N ALA A 171 -7.29 8.19 12.01
CA ALA A 171 -7.01 9.31 12.90
C ALA A 171 -6.28 10.43 12.15
N LEU A 172 -6.84 11.64 12.19
CA LEU A 172 -6.22 12.85 11.68
C LEU A 172 -6.24 13.89 12.80
N ASP A 173 -5.07 14.23 13.30
CA ASP A 173 -4.88 15.10 14.46
C ASP A 173 -5.71 14.62 15.67
N ASP A 174 -6.69 15.37 16.10
CA ASP A 174 -7.57 15.11 17.25
C ASP A 174 -8.91 14.45 16.86
N ARG A 175 -9.06 14.03 15.61
CA ARG A 175 -10.31 13.48 15.09
C ARG A 175 -10.13 12.08 14.54
N VAL A 176 -11.12 11.22 14.77
CA VAL A 176 -11.19 9.87 14.19
C VAL A 176 -12.38 9.74 13.25
N PHE A 177 -12.13 9.16 12.09
CA PHE A 177 -13.11 8.94 11.02
C PHE A 177 -13.31 7.44 10.78
N THR A 178 -14.51 7.06 10.34
CA THR A 178 -14.89 5.68 10.02
C THR A 178 -14.90 5.37 8.53
N GLY A 179 -14.53 6.34 7.67
CA GLY A 179 -14.54 6.19 6.22
C GLY A 179 -13.83 7.33 5.52
N GLY A 180 -13.75 7.27 4.19
CA GLY A 180 -13.03 8.20 3.34
C GLY A 180 -11.52 7.98 3.41
N ALA A 181 -10.74 9.05 3.28
CA ALA A 181 -9.28 9.02 3.39
C ALA A 181 -8.75 10.21 4.18
N ILE A 182 -7.64 10.02 4.84
CA ILE A 182 -6.86 11.05 5.52
C ILE A 182 -5.43 11.03 5.02
N GLY A 183 -4.71 12.12 5.15
CA GLY A 183 -3.32 12.13 4.74
C GLY A 183 -2.54 13.34 5.19
N ALA A 184 -1.28 13.35 4.78
CA ALA A 184 -0.34 14.43 4.99
C ALA A 184 0.29 14.82 3.65
N LEU A 185 0.10 16.05 3.21
CA LEU A 185 0.84 16.64 2.11
C LEU A 185 2.25 17.00 2.61
N ILE A 186 3.25 16.45 1.99
CA ILE A 186 4.67 16.62 2.35
C ILE A 186 5.28 17.67 1.41
N GLY A 187 5.79 18.75 1.99
CA GLY A 187 6.46 19.81 1.27
C GLY A 187 7.96 19.58 1.07
N PRO A 188 8.70 20.60 0.61
CA PRO A 188 10.14 20.52 0.42
C PRO A 188 10.90 20.42 1.75
N GLY A 189 12.16 19.97 1.69
CA GLY A 189 13.07 19.85 2.85
C GLY A 189 13.51 18.42 3.15
N ILE A 190 12.97 17.46 2.43
CA ILE A 190 13.32 16.04 2.53
C ILE A 190 13.49 15.43 1.14
N VAL A 191 14.39 14.49 0.98
CA VAL A 191 14.42 13.60 -0.18
C VAL A 191 13.53 12.40 0.13
N LEU A 192 12.49 12.22 -0.66
CA LEU A 192 11.55 11.12 -0.53
C LEU A 192 11.66 10.21 -1.77
N GLU A 193 12.04 8.97 -1.55
CA GLU A 193 12.03 7.93 -2.57
C GLU A 193 10.97 6.89 -2.24
N THR A 194 10.47 6.19 -3.26
CA THR A 194 9.49 5.12 -3.09
C THR A 194 9.96 3.87 -3.82
N VAL A 195 9.74 2.73 -3.19
CA VAL A 195 9.98 1.41 -3.75
C VAL A 195 8.66 0.65 -3.69
N VAL A 196 8.25 0.04 -4.80
CA VAL A 196 7.09 -0.86 -4.85
C VAL A 196 7.58 -2.21 -5.32
N SER A 197 7.74 -3.14 -4.38
CA SER A 197 8.19 -4.50 -4.64
C SER A 197 7.01 -5.42 -4.85
N GLN A 198 7.05 -6.22 -5.93
CA GLN A 198 5.96 -7.11 -6.30
C GLN A 198 6.11 -8.49 -5.66
N GLY A 199 5.01 -9.03 -5.14
CA GLY A 199 4.92 -10.38 -4.57
C GLY A 199 4.55 -11.47 -5.58
N CYS A 200 4.38 -11.11 -6.86
CA CYS A 200 3.95 -12.00 -7.92
C CYS A 200 4.97 -12.01 -9.05
N ARG A 201 5.15 -13.17 -9.68
CA ARG A 201 5.93 -13.30 -10.91
C ARG A 201 5.06 -13.74 -12.08
N PRO A 202 5.43 -13.30 -13.31
CA PRO A 202 4.72 -13.72 -14.52
C PRO A 202 4.93 -15.21 -14.81
N ILE A 203 3.91 -15.82 -15.40
CA ILE A 203 3.94 -17.16 -16.00
C ILE A 203 3.41 -17.10 -17.44
N GLY A 204 3.92 -17.96 -18.31
CA GLY A 204 3.58 -17.93 -19.73
C GLY A 204 4.05 -16.66 -20.43
N ARG A 205 3.35 -16.29 -21.51
CA ARG A 205 3.64 -15.11 -22.33
C ARG A 205 2.56 -14.03 -22.18
N PRO A 206 2.85 -12.76 -22.43
CA PRO A 206 1.83 -11.72 -22.54
C PRO A 206 0.81 -12.03 -23.63
N LEU A 207 -0.45 -11.67 -23.40
CA LEU A 207 -1.58 -11.88 -24.29
C LEU A 207 -2.42 -10.61 -24.36
N VAL A 208 -2.93 -10.29 -25.55
CA VAL A 208 -3.83 -9.13 -25.74
C VAL A 208 -5.27 -9.56 -25.46
N VAL A 209 -6.01 -8.77 -24.70
CA VAL A 209 -7.44 -8.90 -24.49
C VAL A 209 -8.16 -8.58 -25.78
N THR A 210 -8.82 -9.55 -26.39
CA THR A 210 -9.56 -9.38 -27.64
C THR A 210 -11.07 -9.25 -27.43
N LYS A 211 -11.58 -9.66 -26.25
CA LYS A 211 -12.97 -9.44 -25.86
C LYS A 211 -13.11 -9.34 -24.36
N ALA A 212 -13.68 -8.24 -23.87
CA ALA A 212 -13.95 -8.00 -22.46
C ALA A 212 -15.22 -7.16 -22.28
N GLU A 213 -15.84 -7.26 -21.12
CA GLU A 213 -16.94 -6.41 -20.66
C GLU A 213 -16.76 -6.15 -19.17
N ARG A 214 -16.58 -4.87 -18.79
CA ARG A 214 -16.30 -4.44 -17.42
C ARG A 214 -15.03 -5.15 -16.87
N ASN A 215 -15.20 -6.00 -15.88
CA ASN A 215 -14.13 -6.75 -15.23
C ASN A 215 -14.09 -8.23 -15.65
N VAL A 216 -14.75 -8.58 -16.75
CA VAL A 216 -14.78 -9.96 -17.28
C VAL A 216 -14.02 -10.02 -18.60
N ILE A 217 -12.97 -10.82 -18.64
CA ILE A 217 -12.19 -11.13 -19.84
C ILE A 217 -12.79 -12.39 -20.47
N TYR A 218 -13.34 -12.27 -21.67
CA TYR A 218 -13.89 -13.39 -22.43
C TYR A 218 -12.82 -14.06 -23.28
N GLU A 219 -11.98 -13.25 -23.98
CA GLU A 219 -11.00 -13.77 -24.93
C GLU A 219 -9.62 -13.12 -24.77
N LEU A 220 -8.59 -13.95 -24.84
CA LEU A 220 -7.19 -13.57 -24.90
C LEU A 220 -6.57 -14.07 -26.21
N ALA A 221 -6.07 -13.15 -27.04
CA ALA A 221 -5.52 -13.44 -28.38
C ALA A 221 -6.47 -14.33 -29.22
N GLY A 222 -7.78 -13.99 -29.22
CA GLY A 222 -8.81 -14.63 -30.05
C GLY A 222 -9.37 -15.96 -29.53
N GLU A 223 -8.96 -16.42 -28.34
CA GLU A 223 -9.43 -17.67 -27.74
C GLU A 223 -9.99 -17.42 -26.32
N PRO A 224 -10.90 -18.26 -25.81
CA PRO A 224 -11.41 -18.12 -24.46
C PRO A 224 -10.30 -17.99 -23.41
N ALA A 225 -10.43 -17.03 -22.47
CA ALA A 225 -9.38 -16.71 -21.51
C ALA A 225 -8.96 -17.94 -20.66
N LEU A 226 -9.92 -18.76 -20.22
CA LEU A 226 -9.66 -19.98 -19.47
C LEU A 226 -8.92 -21.04 -20.33
N GLU A 227 -9.25 -21.15 -21.62
CA GLU A 227 -8.56 -22.10 -22.51
C GLU A 227 -7.09 -21.72 -22.70
N ARG A 228 -6.73 -20.43 -22.74
CA ARG A 228 -5.32 -19.99 -22.77
C ARG A 228 -4.55 -20.46 -21.53
N LEU A 229 -5.16 -20.40 -20.35
CA LEU A 229 -4.56 -20.93 -19.12
C LEU A 229 -4.40 -22.46 -19.19
N LEU A 230 -5.44 -23.18 -19.61
CA LEU A 230 -5.43 -24.63 -19.73
C LEU A 230 -4.45 -25.11 -20.80
N GLU A 231 -4.35 -24.41 -21.93
CA GLU A 231 -3.36 -24.69 -22.98
C GLU A 231 -1.93 -24.55 -22.42
N MET A 232 -1.66 -23.50 -21.67
CA MET A 232 -0.36 -23.28 -21.04
C MET A 232 -0.01 -24.43 -20.06
N ALA A 233 -0.99 -24.90 -19.28
CA ALA A 233 -0.81 -26.03 -18.38
C ALA A 233 -0.52 -27.34 -19.13
N ARG A 234 -1.21 -27.60 -20.28
CA ARG A 234 -1.00 -28.79 -21.12
C ARG A 234 0.34 -28.79 -21.86
N ASN A 235 0.90 -27.63 -22.17
CA ASN A 235 2.13 -27.47 -22.95
C ASN A 235 3.41 -27.58 -22.11
N GLY A 236 3.35 -28.21 -20.92
CA GLY A 236 4.53 -28.52 -20.11
C GLY A 236 4.89 -27.43 -19.12
N MET A 237 3.90 -26.81 -18.50
CA MET A 237 4.11 -25.91 -17.37
C MET A 237 4.85 -26.66 -16.24
N PRO A 238 5.86 -26.04 -15.59
CA PRO A 238 6.52 -26.64 -14.44
C PRO A 238 5.53 -26.99 -13.32
N ASP A 239 5.71 -28.13 -12.66
CA ASP A 239 4.85 -28.58 -11.54
C ASP A 239 4.75 -27.53 -10.43
N ARG A 240 5.84 -26.80 -10.17
CA ARG A 240 5.84 -25.68 -9.22
C ARG A 240 4.80 -24.59 -9.60
N ASP A 241 4.71 -24.23 -10.87
CA ASP A 241 3.78 -23.20 -11.33
C ASP A 241 2.33 -23.68 -11.23
N VAL A 242 2.08 -24.96 -11.52
CA VAL A 242 0.76 -25.58 -11.32
C VAL A 242 0.35 -25.53 -9.83
N GLN A 243 1.29 -25.81 -8.92
CA GLN A 243 1.04 -25.71 -7.48
C GLN A 243 0.72 -24.27 -7.05
N LEU A 244 1.48 -23.28 -7.54
CA LEU A 244 1.25 -21.88 -7.23
C LEU A 244 -0.08 -21.35 -7.81
N ILE A 245 -0.48 -21.78 -9.01
CA ILE A 245 -1.81 -21.47 -9.58
C ILE A 245 -2.93 -21.98 -8.68
N ASN A 246 -2.79 -23.18 -8.11
CA ASN A 246 -3.78 -23.74 -7.20
C ASN A 246 -3.89 -22.97 -5.86
N GLN A 247 -2.84 -22.24 -5.47
CA GLN A 247 -2.84 -21.37 -4.30
C GLN A 247 -3.47 -20.00 -4.60
N GLY A 248 -3.49 -19.57 -5.87
CA GLY A 248 -4.09 -18.34 -6.34
C GLY A 248 -3.52 -17.87 -7.67
N LEU A 249 -4.42 -17.71 -8.64
CA LEU A 249 -4.09 -17.15 -9.95
C LEU A 249 -4.35 -15.64 -9.97
N HIS A 250 -3.45 -14.91 -10.60
CA HIS A 250 -3.53 -13.48 -10.78
C HIS A 250 -3.35 -13.12 -12.26
N VAL A 251 -3.81 -11.93 -12.60
CA VAL A 251 -3.58 -11.32 -13.91
C VAL A 251 -2.84 -10.00 -13.69
N GLY A 252 -1.72 -9.84 -14.36
CA GLY A 252 -1.02 -8.56 -14.47
C GLY A 252 -1.48 -7.82 -15.72
N LEU A 253 -1.95 -6.58 -15.54
CA LEU A 253 -2.27 -5.67 -16.63
C LEU A 253 -1.04 -4.81 -16.89
N VAL A 254 -0.60 -4.72 -18.14
CA VAL A 254 0.55 -3.90 -18.52
C VAL A 254 0.27 -2.43 -18.25
N LEU A 255 1.23 -1.75 -17.61
CA LEU A 255 1.13 -0.34 -17.24
C LEU A 255 1.52 0.62 -18.39
N ASP A 256 2.40 0.17 -19.28
CA ASP A 256 2.88 0.92 -20.43
C ASP A 256 2.93 0.01 -21.68
N GLU A 257 1.92 0.12 -22.52
CA GLU A 257 1.77 -0.64 -23.77
C GLU A 257 2.83 -0.29 -24.85
N HIS A 258 3.64 0.76 -24.63
CA HIS A 258 4.72 1.13 -25.58
C HIS A 258 6.01 0.35 -25.36
N LYS A 259 6.12 -0.40 -24.25
CA LYS A 259 7.27 -1.28 -24.01
C LYS A 259 7.22 -2.52 -24.89
N VAL A 260 8.37 -2.95 -25.37
CA VAL A 260 8.52 -4.17 -26.19
C VAL A 260 8.65 -5.41 -25.31
N ASP A 261 9.41 -5.29 -24.23
CA ASP A 261 9.64 -6.35 -23.24
C ASP A 261 9.12 -5.91 -21.87
N PHE A 262 8.47 -6.81 -21.17
CA PHE A 262 7.89 -6.58 -19.86
C PHE A 262 8.65 -7.33 -18.78
N GLY A 263 9.08 -6.60 -17.74
CA GLY A 263 9.73 -7.12 -16.54
C GLY A 263 8.87 -6.97 -15.30
N ARG A 264 9.44 -7.32 -14.15
CA ARG A 264 8.83 -7.02 -12.84
C ARG A 264 8.61 -5.50 -12.72
N GLY A 265 7.50 -5.10 -12.13
CA GLY A 265 7.14 -3.68 -12.00
C GLY A 265 6.40 -3.09 -13.20
N ASP A 266 6.29 -3.78 -14.34
CA ASP A 266 5.56 -3.30 -15.51
C ASP A 266 4.08 -3.71 -15.51
N PHE A 267 3.64 -4.41 -14.47
CA PHE A 267 2.28 -4.94 -14.37
C PHE A 267 1.55 -4.44 -13.13
N LEU A 268 0.29 -4.13 -13.30
CA LEU A 268 -0.67 -3.96 -12.21
C LEU A 268 -1.33 -5.31 -11.91
N ILE A 269 -1.03 -5.88 -10.76
CA ILE A 269 -1.48 -7.23 -10.40
C ILE A 269 -2.89 -7.17 -9.84
N ARG A 270 -3.77 -8.05 -10.34
CA ARG A 270 -5.16 -8.20 -9.88
C ARG A 270 -5.52 -9.67 -9.69
N ASN A 271 -6.39 -9.91 -8.70
CA ASN A 271 -6.94 -11.23 -8.47
C ASN A 271 -7.77 -11.71 -9.65
N VAL A 272 -7.68 -13.00 -9.96
CA VAL A 272 -8.72 -13.72 -10.69
C VAL A 272 -9.81 -14.09 -9.68
N LEU A 273 -10.99 -13.48 -9.82
CA LEU A 273 -12.13 -13.66 -8.92
C LEU A 273 -12.89 -14.97 -9.19
N GLY A 274 -12.77 -15.47 -10.40
CA GLY A 274 -13.39 -16.72 -10.83
C GLY A 274 -13.32 -16.92 -12.34
N ALA A 275 -13.68 -18.12 -12.78
CA ALA A 275 -13.77 -18.47 -14.19
C ALA A 275 -15.06 -19.26 -14.48
N ASP A 276 -15.72 -18.93 -15.59
CA ASP A 276 -16.88 -19.66 -16.08
C ASP A 276 -16.43 -20.77 -17.05
N ARG A 277 -16.61 -22.01 -16.65
CA ARG A 277 -16.23 -23.17 -17.46
C ARG A 277 -17.12 -23.36 -18.70
N THR A 278 -18.29 -22.72 -18.76
CA THR A 278 -19.24 -22.87 -19.86
C THR A 278 -18.80 -22.06 -21.08
N ASN A 279 -18.34 -20.84 -20.86
CA ASN A 279 -17.93 -19.90 -21.92
C ASN A 279 -16.43 -19.55 -21.89
N GLY A 280 -15.67 -20.04 -20.88
CA GLY A 280 -14.26 -19.80 -20.75
C GLY A 280 -13.88 -18.39 -20.29
N ALA A 281 -14.84 -17.59 -19.81
CA ALA A 281 -14.58 -16.24 -19.31
C ALA A 281 -13.91 -16.24 -17.93
N MET A 282 -13.13 -15.19 -17.64
CA MET A 282 -12.46 -14.97 -16.36
C MET A 282 -12.81 -13.60 -15.81
N ALA A 283 -13.32 -13.55 -14.57
CA ALA A 283 -13.56 -12.30 -13.85
C ALA A 283 -12.29 -11.91 -13.08
N VAL A 284 -11.90 -10.65 -13.17
CA VAL A 284 -10.71 -10.07 -12.51
C VAL A 284 -11.08 -8.90 -11.61
N GLY A 285 -10.20 -8.51 -10.71
CA GLY A 285 -10.42 -7.41 -9.77
C GLY A 285 -10.20 -6.01 -10.33
N GLU A 286 -10.35 -5.82 -11.65
CA GLU A 286 -10.15 -4.54 -12.34
C GLU A 286 -11.06 -4.45 -13.57
N LEU A 287 -11.39 -3.22 -13.99
CA LEU A 287 -12.01 -2.99 -15.30
C LEU A 287 -10.94 -3.20 -16.38
N VAL A 288 -11.28 -3.95 -17.42
CA VAL A 288 -10.33 -4.33 -18.48
C VAL A 288 -10.89 -3.95 -19.85
N ASP A 289 -10.13 -3.14 -20.58
CA ASP A 289 -10.48 -2.72 -21.93
C ASP A 289 -9.94 -3.72 -22.97
N VAL A 290 -10.67 -3.86 -24.09
CA VAL A 290 -10.17 -4.56 -25.27
C VAL A 290 -8.93 -3.84 -25.78
N GLY A 291 -7.87 -4.61 -26.08
CA GLY A 291 -6.57 -4.09 -26.49
C GLY A 291 -5.53 -4.05 -25.37
N THR A 292 -5.95 -4.17 -24.11
CA THR A 292 -5.01 -4.25 -22.97
C THR A 292 -4.17 -5.51 -23.06
N THR A 293 -2.86 -5.38 -22.86
CA THR A 293 -1.95 -6.52 -22.73
C THR A 293 -1.98 -7.03 -21.28
N VAL A 294 -2.19 -8.33 -21.12
CA VAL A 294 -2.19 -9.00 -19.82
C VAL A 294 -1.26 -10.19 -19.80
N GLN A 295 -0.81 -10.58 -18.62
CA GLN A 295 -0.05 -11.81 -18.41
C GLN A 295 -0.54 -12.49 -17.13
N PHE A 296 -0.57 -13.84 -17.12
CA PHE A 296 -0.87 -14.56 -15.90
C PHE A 296 0.28 -14.45 -14.91
N HIS A 297 -0.06 -14.37 -13.63
CA HIS A 297 0.90 -14.25 -12.53
C HIS A 297 0.56 -15.23 -11.41
N VAL A 298 1.58 -15.64 -10.68
CA VAL A 298 1.45 -16.44 -9.46
C VAL A 298 2.20 -15.77 -8.32
N ARG A 299 1.72 -15.94 -7.09
CA ARG A 299 2.44 -15.52 -5.90
C ARG A 299 3.64 -16.43 -5.68
N ASP A 300 4.81 -15.85 -5.44
CA ASP A 300 6.06 -16.59 -5.30
C ASP A 300 6.96 -15.90 -4.26
N ALA A 301 7.11 -16.52 -3.09
CA ALA A 301 7.87 -15.97 -1.97
C ALA A 301 9.33 -15.67 -2.33
N ALA A 302 9.98 -16.57 -3.07
CA ALA A 302 11.38 -16.38 -3.47
C ALA A 302 11.54 -15.19 -4.42
N SER A 303 10.62 -15.04 -5.38
CA SER A 303 10.61 -13.88 -6.29
C SER A 303 10.29 -12.58 -5.58
N ALA A 304 9.43 -12.62 -4.56
CA ALA A 304 9.09 -11.46 -3.75
C ALA A 304 10.27 -10.99 -2.88
N ASP A 305 11.02 -11.93 -2.28
CA ASP A 305 12.24 -11.64 -1.52
C ASP A 305 13.33 -11.03 -2.41
N GLU A 306 13.60 -11.67 -3.56
CA GLU A 306 14.58 -11.20 -4.53
C GLU A 306 14.27 -9.77 -5.00
N ASP A 307 13.02 -9.50 -5.40
CA ASP A 307 12.60 -8.20 -5.90
C ASP A 307 12.76 -7.09 -4.84
N LEU A 308 12.32 -7.34 -3.60
CA LEU A 308 12.47 -6.38 -2.51
C LEU A 308 13.94 -6.08 -2.21
N ARG A 309 14.79 -7.11 -2.18
CA ARG A 309 16.23 -6.96 -1.96
C ARG A 309 16.92 -6.21 -3.10
N GLU A 310 16.62 -6.53 -4.35
CA GLU A 310 17.19 -5.84 -5.52
C GLU A 310 16.82 -4.34 -5.50
N LEU A 311 15.56 -4.02 -5.23
CA LEU A 311 15.08 -2.65 -5.20
C LEU A 311 15.67 -1.83 -4.04
N LEU A 312 16.02 -2.44 -2.92
CA LEU A 312 16.59 -1.76 -1.75
C LEU A 312 18.13 -1.75 -1.72
N ALA A 313 18.82 -2.66 -2.44
CA ALA A 313 20.25 -2.92 -2.32
C ALA A 313 21.15 -1.68 -2.51
N LEU A 314 20.72 -0.69 -3.30
CA LEU A 314 21.49 0.54 -3.57
C LEU A 314 20.80 1.79 -3.01
N ARG A 315 19.89 1.61 -2.08
CA ARG A 315 19.16 2.71 -1.46
C ARG A 315 19.75 3.05 -0.09
N HIS A 316 19.43 4.25 0.35
CA HIS A 316 19.75 4.74 1.68
C HIS A 316 18.54 5.46 2.26
N ALA A 317 18.28 5.31 3.54
CA ALA A 317 17.20 6.01 4.24
C ALA A 317 17.62 6.36 5.67
N ASP A 318 17.23 7.54 6.12
CA ASP A 318 17.36 7.98 7.52
C ASP A 318 16.09 7.67 8.32
N GLY A 319 14.99 7.33 7.63
CA GLY A 319 13.72 6.86 8.16
C GLY A 319 12.89 6.18 7.07
N ALA A 320 12.03 5.25 7.44
CA ALA A 320 11.22 4.51 6.48
C ALA A 320 9.79 4.25 6.98
N LEU A 321 8.84 4.22 6.03
CA LEU A 321 7.48 3.71 6.25
C LEU A 321 7.24 2.52 5.32
N LEU A 322 6.72 1.43 5.87
CA LEU A 322 6.43 0.19 5.15
C LEU A 322 4.91 -0.05 5.08
N PHE A 323 4.40 -0.18 3.86
CA PHE A 323 3.03 -0.56 3.56
C PHE A 323 3.07 -1.89 2.82
N THR A 324 2.88 -2.98 3.55
CA THR A 324 2.94 -4.33 2.99
C THR A 324 1.56 -4.95 2.90
N CYS A 325 1.32 -5.79 1.89
CA CYS A 325 0.02 -6.40 1.69
C CYS A 325 -0.33 -7.36 2.83
N ASN A 326 -1.61 -7.38 3.24
CA ASN A 326 -2.13 -8.39 4.18
C ASN A 326 -1.84 -9.84 3.77
N GLY A 327 -1.59 -10.08 2.49
CA GLY A 327 -1.21 -11.39 1.98
C GLY A 327 0.28 -11.72 2.13
N ARG A 328 1.13 -10.78 2.58
CA ARG A 328 2.58 -11.00 2.84
C ARG A 328 2.79 -11.49 4.28
N GLY A 329 3.93 -11.25 4.87
CA GLY A 329 4.26 -11.80 6.18
C GLY A 329 4.23 -13.33 6.17
N THR A 330 3.80 -13.94 7.27
CA THR A 330 3.73 -15.42 7.41
C THR A 330 2.73 -16.09 6.47
N ARG A 331 1.86 -15.33 5.79
CA ARG A 331 0.97 -15.85 4.74
C ARG A 331 1.69 -16.08 3.39
N LEU A 332 2.88 -15.53 3.21
CA LEU A 332 3.70 -15.70 2.01
C LEU A 332 5.06 -16.31 2.32
N PHE A 333 5.69 -15.91 3.42
CA PHE A 333 7.03 -16.32 3.81
C PHE A 333 6.99 -17.32 4.95
N ASP A 334 7.93 -18.28 4.96
CA ASP A 334 8.02 -19.31 6.00
C ASP A 334 8.52 -18.76 7.35
N GLN A 335 9.07 -17.55 7.35
CA GLN A 335 9.63 -16.91 8.53
C GLN A 335 8.92 -15.57 8.79
N PRO A 336 8.70 -15.21 10.07
CA PRO A 336 8.17 -13.89 10.43
C PRO A 336 9.20 -12.78 10.15
N ASP A 337 8.75 -11.54 10.25
CA ASP A 337 9.60 -10.33 10.15
C ASP A 337 10.26 -10.14 8.77
N HIS A 338 9.71 -10.73 7.70
CA HIS A 338 10.38 -10.76 6.40
C HIS A 338 10.62 -9.36 5.83
N ASP A 339 9.55 -8.60 5.54
CA ASP A 339 9.68 -7.33 4.84
C ASP A 339 10.37 -6.27 5.72
N ALA A 340 9.98 -6.19 6.99
CA ALA A 340 10.61 -5.30 7.97
C ALA A 340 12.08 -5.65 8.21
N GLY A 341 12.43 -6.94 8.24
CA GLY A 341 13.79 -7.45 8.35
C GLY A 341 14.64 -7.10 7.14
N VAL A 342 14.13 -7.27 5.92
CA VAL A 342 14.85 -6.88 4.70
C VAL A 342 15.12 -5.38 4.66
N VAL A 343 14.15 -4.54 5.03
CA VAL A 343 14.33 -3.08 5.14
C VAL A 343 15.43 -2.75 6.16
N ARG A 344 15.37 -3.34 7.36
CA ARG A 344 16.40 -3.15 8.40
C ARG A 344 17.79 -3.53 7.90
N ASP A 345 17.93 -4.74 7.36
CA ASP A 345 19.22 -5.33 7.01
C ASP A 345 19.92 -4.59 5.85
N LEU A 346 19.15 -4.12 4.87
CA LEU A 346 19.70 -3.45 3.68
C LEU A 346 19.87 -1.94 3.84
N LEU A 347 19.08 -1.30 4.70
CA LEU A 347 19.13 0.15 4.86
C LEU A 347 19.86 0.60 6.15
N GLY A 348 20.47 -0.33 6.91
CA GLY A 348 21.24 -0.01 8.09
C GLY A 348 20.40 0.37 9.31
N ASP A 349 19.27 -0.33 9.52
CA ASP A 349 18.38 -0.18 10.66
C ASP A 349 17.76 1.23 10.82
N PRO A 350 17.13 1.78 9.75
CA PRO A 350 16.47 3.08 9.88
C PRO A 350 15.25 2.99 10.80
N PRO A 351 14.89 4.08 11.51
CA PRO A 351 13.59 4.17 12.18
C PRO A 351 12.45 3.78 11.24
N LEU A 352 11.83 2.62 11.50
CA LEU A 352 10.81 2.00 10.64
C LEU A 352 9.50 1.86 11.39
N ALA A 353 8.40 2.29 10.79
CA ALA A 353 7.06 1.85 11.14
C ALA A 353 6.25 1.53 9.88
N GLY A 354 5.18 0.80 10.03
CA GLY A 354 4.33 0.42 8.91
C GLY A 354 3.15 -0.43 9.32
N PHE A 355 2.38 -0.84 8.33
CA PHE A 355 1.25 -1.73 8.56
C PHE A 355 0.98 -2.64 7.35
N PHE A 356 0.27 -3.73 7.62
CA PHE A 356 -0.24 -4.64 6.61
C PHE A 356 -1.54 -4.06 6.04
N ALA A 357 -1.47 -3.62 4.78
CA ALA A 357 -2.52 -2.89 4.11
C ALA A 357 -3.50 -3.81 3.37
N ALA A 358 -4.74 -3.36 3.21
CA ALA A 358 -5.73 -3.99 2.33
C ALA A 358 -5.58 -3.57 0.87
N GLY A 359 -4.47 -2.94 0.54
CA GLY A 359 -4.02 -2.43 -0.75
C GLY A 359 -2.97 -1.36 -0.52
N GLU A 360 -1.89 -1.38 -1.28
CA GLU A 360 -0.73 -0.53 -1.12
C GLU A 360 -0.76 0.61 -2.14
N LEU A 361 -0.39 1.82 -1.71
CA LEU A 361 -0.28 2.98 -2.60
C LEU A 361 1.18 3.24 -2.94
N GLY A 362 1.45 3.40 -4.22
CA GLY A 362 2.79 3.71 -4.68
C GLY A 362 2.84 4.12 -6.15
N PRO A 363 3.87 4.90 -6.54
CA PRO A 363 4.08 5.28 -7.92
C PRO A 363 4.79 4.17 -8.72
N VAL A 364 4.40 4.03 -9.99
CA VAL A 364 5.21 3.35 -11.02
C VAL A 364 5.48 4.36 -12.12
N GLY A 365 6.75 4.66 -12.34
CA GLY A 365 7.13 5.78 -13.18
C GLY A 365 6.58 7.11 -12.63
N THR A 366 5.76 7.79 -13.42
CA THR A 366 5.15 9.09 -13.05
C THR A 366 3.70 8.97 -12.60
N ARG A 367 3.12 7.77 -12.54
CA ARG A 367 1.73 7.51 -12.21
C ARG A 367 1.61 6.79 -10.88
N ASN A 368 0.56 7.09 -10.12
CA ASN A 368 0.24 6.44 -8.85
C ASN A 368 -0.80 5.34 -9.06
N PHE A 369 -0.66 4.24 -8.31
CA PHE A 369 -1.56 3.09 -8.41
C PHE A 369 -1.92 2.55 -7.02
N LEU A 370 -3.08 1.92 -6.94
CA LEU A 370 -3.41 0.97 -5.89
C LEU A 370 -2.84 -0.39 -6.32
N HIS A 371 -1.92 -0.90 -5.52
CA HIS A 371 -1.29 -2.19 -5.73
C HIS A 371 -1.94 -3.26 -4.84
N GLY A 372 -1.71 -4.51 -5.20
CA GLY A 372 -1.98 -5.67 -4.35
C GLY A 372 -0.81 -6.63 -4.39
N PHE A 373 -0.61 -7.37 -3.30
CA PHE A 373 0.49 -8.33 -3.12
C PHE A 373 1.89 -7.71 -3.12
N THR A 374 2.00 -6.41 -2.87
CA THR A 374 3.26 -5.65 -2.91
C THR A 374 3.76 -5.30 -1.52
N ALA A 375 5.02 -4.89 -1.45
CA ALA A 375 5.56 -4.09 -0.36
C ALA A 375 5.93 -2.72 -0.91
N SER A 376 5.20 -1.68 -0.49
CA SER A 376 5.47 -0.28 -0.82
C SER A 376 6.27 0.34 0.32
N VAL A 377 7.47 0.83 0.03
CA VAL A 377 8.37 1.40 1.03
C VAL A 377 8.64 2.86 0.69
N ALA A 378 8.32 3.75 1.62
CA ALA A 378 8.70 5.16 1.56
C ALA A 378 10.03 5.36 2.30
N LEU A 379 11.02 5.87 1.60
CA LEU A 379 12.37 6.10 2.09
C LEU A 379 12.59 7.61 2.27
N PHE A 380 12.78 8.02 3.50
CA PHE A 380 13.04 9.41 3.87
C PHE A 380 14.53 9.60 4.10
N ARG A 381 15.12 10.62 3.46
CA ARG A 381 16.52 10.97 3.63
C ARG A 381 16.65 12.48 3.85
N ASP A 382 17.44 12.87 4.85
CA ASP A 382 17.76 14.27 5.10
C ASP A 382 18.42 14.88 3.84
N SER A 383 18.00 16.07 3.47
CA SER A 383 18.56 16.78 2.31
C SER A 383 19.88 17.51 2.59
N LYS A 384 20.39 17.40 3.84
CA LYS A 384 21.64 18.06 4.27
C LYS A 384 22.87 17.24 3.99
#